data_9c13f11e81052293a2a70f8281e7018d
#
_entry.id   9c13f11e81052293a2a70f8281e7018d
#
_cell.length_a   1.000
_cell.length_b   1.000
_cell.length_c   1.000
_cell.angle_alpha   90.00
_cell.angle_beta   90.00
_cell.angle_gamma   90.00
#
_symmetry.space_group_name_H-M   'P 1'
#
loop_
_entity.id
_entity.type
_entity.pdbx_description
1 polymer ?
#
loop_
_entity_poly.entity_id
_entity_poly.type
_entity_poly.pdbx_seq_one_letter_code
_entity_poly.pdbx_strand_id
1 'polypeptide(L)'
;VVSNALSPAEVLKVNIYEDLKKLDVILTEENLSKAIGRRGQNVRLATKLIDYEINIMTDKEESERRQEEFKDKTENLMKNLEVDETLGQLLVAEGFLTIEFIKNSKLNDLVKIEGIEEDTAKELIERAIEFDKKNQEEIQKKIMDLGLETDLINHKGLTPVSYTHLRAHE
;
A
#
# COMPACT_ATOMS: atom_id res chain seq x y z
N VAL A 1 10.51 5.08 -22.52
CA VAL A 1 9.72 6.31 -22.78
C VAL A 1 9.93 7.33 -21.67
N VAL A 2 9.71 6.97 -20.39
CA VAL A 2 9.86 7.89 -19.22
C VAL A 2 11.26 8.49 -19.13
N SER A 3 12.28 7.67 -19.24
CA SER A 3 13.68 8.11 -19.19
C SER A 3 14.03 9.14 -20.28
N ASN A 4 13.49 8.95 -21.49
CA ASN A 4 13.71 9.89 -22.59
C ASN A 4 12.90 11.19 -22.37
N ALA A 5 11.73 11.13 -21.76
CA ALA A 5 10.90 12.30 -21.49
C ALA A 5 11.49 13.22 -20.39
N LEU A 6 12.32 12.66 -19.51
CA LEU A 6 13.03 13.38 -18.45
C LEU A 6 14.48 13.74 -18.81
N SER A 7 14.92 13.44 -20.04
CA SER A 7 16.27 13.82 -20.51
C SER A 7 16.52 15.33 -20.32
N PRO A 8 17.72 15.76 -19.87
CA PRO A 8 18.96 15.01 -19.73
C PRO A 8 19.19 14.36 -18.34
N ALA A 9 18.17 14.16 -17.52
CA ALA A 9 18.32 13.52 -16.22
C ALA A 9 18.49 12.00 -16.36
N GLU A 10 19.43 11.45 -15.62
CA GLU A 10 19.62 10.00 -15.53
C GLU A 10 18.69 9.42 -14.49
N VAL A 11 17.82 8.51 -14.93
CA VAL A 11 16.85 7.82 -14.10
C VAL A 11 17.45 6.50 -13.61
N LEU A 12 17.50 6.29 -12.29
CA LEU A 12 17.98 5.05 -11.69
C LEU A 12 16.94 3.93 -11.77
N LYS A 13 15.70 4.27 -11.42
CA LYS A 13 14.61 3.31 -11.33
C LYS A 13 13.25 3.99 -11.59
N VAL A 14 12.32 3.23 -12.15
CA VAL A 14 10.93 3.65 -12.34
C VAL A 14 10.03 2.58 -11.76
N ASN A 15 9.20 2.95 -10.81
CA ASN A 15 8.13 2.10 -10.30
C ASN A 15 6.82 2.53 -10.95
N ILE A 16 6.10 1.56 -11.53
CA ILE A 16 4.84 1.81 -12.26
C ILE A 16 3.68 1.27 -11.44
N TYR A 17 2.70 2.13 -11.18
CA TYR A 17 1.45 1.79 -10.52
C TYR A 17 0.32 1.97 -11.52
N GLU A 18 0.03 0.93 -12.29
CA GLU A 18 -0.94 0.97 -13.40
C GLU A 18 -2.34 1.29 -12.90
N ASP A 19 -2.76 0.69 -11.79
CA ASP A 19 -4.09 0.91 -11.19
C ASP A 19 -4.35 2.36 -10.79
N LEU A 20 -3.30 3.07 -10.38
CA LEU A 20 -3.36 4.45 -9.91
C LEU A 20 -2.95 5.46 -11.00
N LYS A 21 -2.51 4.99 -12.16
CA LYS A 21 -1.87 5.80 -13.20
C LYS A 21 -0.75 6.69 -12.66
N LYS A 22 0.08 6.13 -11.79
CA LYS A 22 1.22 6.81 -11.15
C LYS A 22 2.54 6.17 -11.52
N LEU A 23 3.57 7.01 -11.58
CA LEU A 23 4.94 6.60 -11.81
C LEU A 23 5.81 7.26 -10.74
N ASP A 24 6.54 6.46 -9.98
CA ASP A 24 7.62 6.96 -9.15
C ASP A 24 8.95 6.85 -9.90
N VAL A 25 9.58 7.97 -10.13
CA VAL A 25 10.87 8.06 -10.81
C VAL A 25 11.94 8.37 -9.77
N ILE A 26 12.88 7.44 -9.65
CA ILE A 26 13.95 7.52 -8.67
C ILE A 26 15.25 7.93 -9.39
N LEU A 27 15.89 8.97 -8.88
CA LEU A 27 17.12 9.51 -9.43
C LEU A 27 18.10 9.85 -8.31
N THR A 28 19.32 10.21 -8.73
CA THR A 28 20.29 10.81 -7.81
C THR A 28 19.91 12.26 -7.51
N GLU A 29 20.36 12.77 -6.38
CA GLU A 29 20.13 14.16 -5.94
C GLU A 29 20.63 15.17 -7.00
N GLU A 30 21.74 14.87 -7.70
CA GLU A 30 22.30 15.70 -8.77
C GLU A 30 21.37 15.80 -9.99
N ASN A 31 20.64 14.74 -10.28
CA ASN A 31 19.73 14.68 -11.42
C ASN A 31 18.31 15.20 -11.13
N LEU A 32 17.97 15.37 -9.85
CA LEU A 32 16.66 15.85 -9.41
C LEU A 32 16.30 17.20 -10.06
N SER A 33 17.21 18.16 -9.99
CA SER A 33 17.00 19.50 -10.55
C SER A 33 16.86 19.49 -12.08
N LYS A 34 17.57 18.59 -12.76
CA LYS A 34 17.48 18.41 -14.22
C LYS A 34 16.14 17.78 -14.61
N ALA A 35 15.68 16.77 -13.87
CA ALA A 35 14.41 16.10 -14.11
C ALA A 35 13.21 17.03 -13.90
N ILE A 36 13.21 17.80 -12.84
CA ILE A 36 12.17 18.79 -12.55
C ILE A 36 12.16 19.89 -13.61
N GLY A 37 13.34 20.38 -13.99
CA GLY A 37 13.52 21.48 -14.91
C GLY A 37 13.11 22.84 -14.33
N ARG A 38 13.26 23.90 -15.12
CA ARG A 38 12.88 25.26 -14.70
C ARG A 38 11.38 25.33 -14.45
N ARG A 39 10.99 25.68 -13.22
CA ARG A 39 9.59 25.81 -12.78
C ARG A 39 8.74 24.53 -12.99
N GLY A 40 9.39 23.35 -12.95
CA GLY A 40 8.70 22.08 -13.11
C GLY A 40 8.25 21.76 -14.54
N GLN A 41 8.83 22.42 -15.56
CA GLN A 41 8.39 22.25 -16.95
C GLN A 41 8.65 20.85 -17.48
N ASN A 42 9.80 20.22 -17.18
CA ASN A 42 10.11 18.89 -17.69
C ASN A 42 9.14 17.82 -17.15
N VAL A 43 8.86 17.85 -15.86
CA VAL A 43 7.89 16.93 -15.24
C VAL A 43 6.50 17.13 -15.82
N ARG A 44 6.06 18.39 -15.99
CA ARG A 44 4.74 18.68 -16.58
C ARG A 44 4.62 18.18 -18.01
N LEU A 45 5.66 18.33 -18.82
CA LEU A 45 5.66 17.83 -20.19
C LEU A 45 5.67 16.30 -20.22
N ALA A 46 6.47 15.66 -19.37
CA ALA A 46 6.52 14.22 -19.26
C ALA A 46 5.18 13.64 -18.80
N THR A 47 4.53 14.23 -17.81
CA THR A 47 3.18 13.85 -17.34
C THR A 47 2.14 13.92 -18.45
N LYS A 48 2.16 14.98 -19.26
CA LYS A 48 1.24 15.14 -20.40
C LYS A 48 1.48 14.15 -21.53
N LEU A 49 2.74 13.73 -21.74
CA LEU A 49 3.10 12.80 -22.80
C LEU A 49 2.74 11.35 -22.46
N ILE A 50 2.74 10.99 -21.18
CA ILE A 50 2.63 9.61 -20.73
C ILE A 50 1.23 9.31 -20.18
N ASP A 51 0.43 10.32 -19.85
CA ASP A 51 -0.89 10.21 -19.20
C ASP A 51 -0.83 9.48 -17.84
N TYR A 52 0.29 9.69 -17.12
CA TYR A 52 0.54 9.18 -15.78
C TYR A 52 1.00 10.34 -14.88
N GLU A 53 0.58 10.32 -13.63
CA GLU A 53 1.12 11.22 -12.62
C GLU A 53 2.56 10.81 -12.30
N ILE A 54 3.52 11.70 -12.55
CA ILE A 54 4.94 11.43 -12.31
C ILE A 54 5.32 12.04 -10.96
N ASN A 55 5.72 11.19 -10.03
CA ASN A 55 6.33 11.57 -8.78
C ASN A 55 7.85 11.34 -8.88
N ILE A 56 8.61 12.39 -8.61
CA ILE A 56 10.07 12.34 -8.67
C ILE A 56 10.61 12.37 -7.25
N MET A 57 11.50 11.44 -6.95
CA MET A 57 12.16 11.36 -5.65
C MET A 57 13.62 10.92 -5.81
N THR A 58 14.41 11.19 -4.79
CA THR A 58 15.77 10.67 -4.70
C THR A 58 15.78 9.24 -4.20
N ASP A 59 16.85 8.51 -4.45
CA ASP A 59 17.09 7.17 -3.91
C ASP A 59 17.05 7.15 -2.37
N LYS A 60 17.50 8.23 -1.75
CA LYS A 60 17.44 8.41 -0.30
C LYS A 60 16.00 8.54 0.20
N GLU A 61 15.21 9.41 -0.41
CA GLU A 61 13.79 9.60 -0.08
C GLU A 61 12.98 8.30 -0.32
N GLU A 62 13.30 7.57 -1.37
CA GLU A 62 12.66 6.27 -1.65
C GLU A 62 13.01 5.23 -0.58
N SER A 63 14.28 5.20 -0.14
CA SER A 63 14.72 4.31 0.94
C SER A 63 14.07 4.65 2.28
N GLU A 64 14.01 5.94 2.64
CA GLU A 64 13.36 6.42 3.85
C GLU A 64 11.85 6.07 3.83
N ARG A 65 11.17 6.31 2.71
CA ARG A 65 9.76 5.95 2.52
C ARG A 65 9.53 4.45 2.70
N ARG A 66 10.38 3.59 2.14
CA ARG A 66 10.26 2.14 2.32
C ARG A 66 10.44 1.70 3.76
N GLN A 67 11.39 2.31 4.47
CA GLN A 67 11.59 2.02 5.89
C GLN A 67 10.38 2.44 6.71
N GLU A 68 9.81 3.61 6.43
CA GLU A 68 8.62 4.11 7.09
C GLU A 68 7.40 3.20 6.79
N GLU A 69 7.17 2.86 5.51
CA GLU A 69 6.11 1.91 5.12
C GLU A 69 6.28 0.54 5.78
N PHE A 70 7.51 0.04 5.87
CA PHE A 70 7.79 -1.23 6.55
C PHE A 70 7.44 -1.15 8.04
N LYS A 71 7.83 -0.06 8.69
CA LYS A 71 7.54 0.19 10.10
C LYS A 71 6.03 0.31 10.33
N ASP A 72 5.33 1.11 9.54
CA ASP A 72 3.89 1.31 9.65
C ASP A 72 3.12 0.00 9.47
N LYS A 73 3.50 -0.82 8.50
CA LYS A 73 2.91 -2.14 8.28
C LYS A 73 3.17 -3.08 9.44
N THR A 74 4.39 -3.09 9.97
CA THR A 74 4.75 -3.87 11.15
C THR A 74 3.92 -3.45 12.36
N GLU A 75 3.85 -2.16 12.65
CA GLU A 75 3.05 -1.61 13.76
C GLU A 75 1.55 -1.94 13.60
N ASN A 76 1.04 -1.88 12.38
CA ASN A 76 -0.34 -2.25 12.08
C ASN A 76 -0.63 -3.73 12.38
N LEU A 77 0.26 -4.63 11.96
CA LEU A 77 0.13 -6.06 12.27
C LEU A 77 0.26 -6.32 13.77
N MET A 78 1.24 -5.71 14.44
CA MET A 78 1.44 -5.84 15.88
C MET A 78 0.18 -5.44 16.67
N LYS A 79 -0.38 -4.30 16.33
CA LYS A 79 -1.54 -3.73 17.04
C LYS A 79 -2.82 -4.54 16.82
N ASN A 80 -3.04 -5.02 15.61
CA ASN A 80 -4.31 -5.62 15.22
C ASN A 80 -4.33 -7.14 15.38
N LEU A 81 -3.18 -7.79 15.29
CA LEU A 81 -3.02 -9.24 15.52
C LEU A 81 -2.46 -9.58 16.90
N GLU A 82 -2.13 -8.55 17.70
CA GLU A 82 -1.53 -8.72 19.03
C GLU A 82 -0.29 -9.60 19.02
N VAL A 83 0.59 -9.37 18.03
CA VAL A 83 1.85 -10.07 17.87
C VAL A 83 3.03 -9.21 18.32
N ASP A 84 4.15 -9.85 18.67
CA ASP A 84 5.37 -9.15 19.02
C ASP A 84 6.05 -8.53 17.77
N GLU A 85 6.98 -7.61 18.02
CA GLU A 85 7.67 -6.87 16.96
C GLU A 85 8.43 -7.81 16.02
N THR A 86 9.07 -8.83 16.54
CA THR A 86 9.86 -9.79 15.76
C THR A 86 8.98 -10.53 14.77
N LEU A 87 7.82 -11.01 15.21
CA LEU A 87 6.86 -11.72 14.36
C LEU A 87 6.21 -10.77 13.35
N GLY A 88 5.89 -9.54 13.76
CA GLY A 88 5.37 -8.51 12.86
C GLY A 88 6.35 -8.17 11.74
N GLN A 89 7.62 -7.96 12.07
CA GLN A 89 8.69 -7.70 11.08
C GLN A 89 8.89 -8.88 10.15
N LEU A 90 8.88 -10.10 10.68
CA LEU A 90 9.03 -11.32 9.90
C LEU A 90 7.90 -11.48 8.88
N LEU A 91 6.65 -11.26 9.28
CA LEU A 91 5.48 -11.32 8.40
C LEU A 91 5.58 -10.28 7.27
N VAL A 92 5.95 -9.05 7.60
CA VAL A 92 6.11 -7.99 6.59
C VAL A 92 7.26 -8.30 5.63
N ALA A 93 8.38 -8.83 6.12
CA ALA A 93 9.53 -9.22 5.30
C ALA A 93 9.18 -10.33 4.29
N GLU A 94 8.33 -11.28 4.69
CA GLU A 94 7.84 -12.38 3.85
C GLU A 94 6.67 -11.98 2.93
N GLY A 95 6.28 -10.70 2.94
CA GLY A 95 5.26 -10.14 2.05
C GLY A 95 3.83 -10.18 2.59
N PHE A 96 3.64 -10.58 3.84
CA PHE A 96 2.34 -10.52 4.52
C PHE A 96 2.06 -9.10 5.02
N LEU A 97 1.74 -8.20 4.10
CA LEU A 97 1.67 -6.76 4.36
C LEU A 97 0.35 -6.30 4.97
N THR A 98 -0.69 -7.11 4.89
CA THR A 98 -2.03 -6.77 5.37
C THR A 98 -2.69 -7.94 6.09
N ILE A 99 -3.59 -7.62 7.00
CA ILE A 99 -4.37 -8.62 7.76
C ILE A 99 -5.25 -9.44 6.83
N GLU A 100 -5.81 -8.80 5.81
CA GLU A 100 -6.64 -9.47 4.79
C GLU A 100 -5.83 -10.52 4.01
N PHE A 101 -4.56 -10.24 3.71
CA PHE A 101 -3.69 -11.19 3.05
C PHE A 101 -3.39 -12.40 3.94
N ILE A 102 -3.18 -12.19 5.25
CA ILE A 102 -2.98 -13.25 6.23
C ILE A 102 -4.25 -14.10 6.37
N LYS A 103 -5.41 -13.47 6.47
CA LYS A 103 -6.71 -14.16 6.53
C LYS A 103 -6.94 -15.10 5.34
N ASN A 104 -6.57 -14.66 4.14
CA ASN A 104 -6.78 -15.41 2.90
C ASN A 104 -5.64 -16.37 2.56
N SER A 105 -4.54 -16.34 3.31
CA SER A 105 -3.40 -17.23 3.09
C SER A 105 -3.70 -18.65 3.57
N LYS A 106 -2.99 -19.60 2.99
CA LYS A 106 -3.05 -21.00 3.44
C LYS A 106 -2.11 -21.18 4.63
N LEU A 107 -2.51 -22.04 5.55
CA LEU A 107 -1.67 -22.42 6.69
C LEU A 107 -0.24 -22.81 6.26
N ASN A 108 -0.14 -23.59 5.19
CA ASN A 108 1.15 -24.04 4.67
C ASN A 108 2.07 -22.91 4.20
N ASP A 109 1.53 -21.77 3.80
CA ASP A 109 2.34 -20.63 3.34
C ASP A 109 2.94 -19.86 4.51
N LEU A 110 2.23 -19.80 5.63
CA LEU A 110 2.75 -19.24 6.88
C LEU A 110 3.78 -20.17 7.57
N VAL A 111 3.55 -21.46 7.55
CA VAL A 111 4.48 -22.46 8.14
C VAL A 111 5.80 -22.55 7.37
N LYS A 112 5.85 -22.16 6.09
CA LYS A 112 7.10 -22.06 5.33
C LYS A 112 8.05 -20.98 5.84
N ILE A 113 7.52 -20.02 6.56
CA ILE A 113 8.30 -18.93 7.13
C ILE A 113 9.13 -19.48 8.29
N GLU A 114 10.45 -19.33 8.21
CA GLU A 114 11.35 -19.77 9.26
C GLU A 114 11.04 -19.02 10.57
N GLY A 115 10.69 -19.75 11.61
CA GLY A 115 10.31 -19.20 12.92
C GLY A 115 8.80 -19.15 13.19
N ILE A 116 7.95 -19.60 12.27
CA ILE A 116 6.51 -19.74 12.49
C ILE A 116 6.13 -21.23 12.55
N GLU A 117 5.69 -21.66 13.73
CA GLU A 117 5.17 -23.00 13.94
C GLU A 117 3.71 -23.12 13.47
N GLU A 118 3.25 -24.35 13.26
CA GLU A 118 1.88 -24.61 12.78
C GLU A 118 0.80 -24.04 13.71
N ASP A 119 1.02 -24.10 15.01
CA ASP A 119 0.08 -23.58 16.01
C ASP A 119 0.05 -22.04 15.97
N THR A 120 1.21 -21.39 15.84
CA THR A 120 1.31 -19.94 15.67
C THR A 120 0.65 -19.49 14.36
N ALA A 121 0.84 -20.23 13.29
CA ALA A 121 0.20 -19.93 12.00
C ALA A 121 -1.33 -20.02 12.07
N LYS A 122 -1.89 -21.01 12.75
CA LYS A 122 -3.32 -21.15 13.00
C LYS A 122 -3.86 -19.96 13.80
N GLU A 123 -3.18 -19.62 14.87
CA GLU A 123 -3.56 -18.50 15.74
C GLU A 123 -3.53 -17.17 15.00
N LEU A 124 -2.54 -16.94 14.13
CA LEU A 124 -2.47 -15.74 13.29
C LEU A 124 -3.66 -15.63 12.34
N ILE A 125 -4.04 -16.73 11.70
CA ILE A 125 -5.20 -16.75 10.78
C ILE A 125 -6.50 -16.50 11.56
N GLU A 126 -6.67 -17.13 12.71
CA GLU A 126 -7.86 -16.95 13.57
C GLU A 126 -7.98 -15.50 14.03
N ARG A 127 -6.89 -14.89 14.52
CA ARG A 127 -6.86 -13.48 14.91
C ARG A 127 -7.13 -12.54 13.74
N ALA A 128 -6.61 -12.85 12.55
CA ALA A 128 -6.89 -12.07 11.35
C ALA A 128 -8.38 -12.13 10.94
N ILE A 129 -9.00 -13.30 11.04
CA ILE A 129 -10.44 -13.48 10.78
C ILE A 129 -11.29 -12.72 11.81
N GLU A 130 -10.93 -12.81 13.09
CA GLU A 130 -11.63 -12.12 14.16
C GLU A 130 -11.54 -10.59 14.03
N PHE A 131 -10.35 -10.09 13.70
CA PHE A 131 -10.14 -8.66 13.44
C PHE A 131 -10.98 -8.17 12.26
N ASP A 132 -10.97 -8.91 11.15
CA ASP A 132 -11.75 -8.55 9.96
C ASP A 132 -13.26 -8.50 10.28
N LYS A 133 -13.74 -9.46 11.06
CA LYS A 133 -15.13 -9.52 11.52
C LYS A 133 -15.52 -8.31 12.37
N LYS A 134 -14.69 -7.97 13.36
CA LYS A 134 -14.88 -6.78 14.21
C LYS A 134 -14.86 -5.50 13.38
N ASN A 135 -13.94 -5.38 12.45
CA ASN A 135 -13.83 -4.22 11.58
C ASN A 135 -15.04 -4.06 10.66
N GLN A 136 -15.56 -5.15 10.11
CA GLN A 136 -16.80 -5.13 9.31
C GLN A 136 -18.02 -4.71 10.15
N GLU A 137 -18.15 -5.20 11.37
CA GLU A 137 -19.22 -4.83 12.29
C GLU A 137 -19.15 -3.33 12.66
N GLU A 138 -17.95 -2.80 12.90
CA GLU A 138 -17.77 -1.37 13.18
C GLU A 138 -18.10 -0.50 11.96
N ILE A 139 -17.70 -0.93 10.76
CA ILE A 139 -18.04 -0.22 9.52
C ILE A 139 -19.56 -0.22 9.31
N GLN A 140 -20.23 -1.36 9.52
CA GLN A 140 -21.69 -1.45 9.41
C GLN A 140 -22.40 -0.54 10.41
N LYS A 141 -21.92 -0.50 11.66
CA LYS A 141 -22.46 0.43 12.67
C LYS A 141 -22.29 1.89 12.24
N LYS A 142 -21.12 2.26 11.77
CA LYS A 142 -20.83 3.62 11.26
C LYS A 142 -21.70 3.99 10.06
N ILE A 143 -21.98 3.05 9.17
CA ILE A 143 -22.87 3.25 8.02
C ILE A 143 -24.31 3.45 8.48
N MET A 144 -24.80 2.66 9.45
CA MET A 144 -26.11 2.81 10.04
C MET A 144 -26.27 4.15 10.75
N ASP A 145 -25.26 4.56 11.54
CA ASP A 145 -25.25 5.84 12.25
C ASP A 145 -25.24 7.06 11.31
N LEU A 146 -24.66 6.90 10.12
CA LEU A 146 -24.65 7.93 9.09
C LEU A 146 -25.93 7.99 8.24
N GLY A 147 -26.92 7.14 8.50
CA GLY A 147 -28.22 7.12 7.81
C GLY A 147 -28.15 6.75 6.34
N LEU A 148 -27.11 6.04 5.94
CA LEU A 148 -26.96 5.53 4.58
C LEU A 148 -27.85 4.30 4.41
N GLU A 149 -28.81 4.37 3.49
CA GLU A 149 -29.75 3.29 3.23
C GLU A 149 -29.04 1.97 2.90
N THR A 150 -29.53 0.88 3.46
CA THR A 150 -29.03 -0.48 3.35
C THR A 150 -28.94 -0.99 1.89
N ASP A 151 -29.58 -0.34 0.95
CA ASP A 151 -29.57 -0.71 -0.48
C ASP A 151 -28.19 -0.54 -1.14
N LEU A 152 -27.36 0.35 -0.62
CA LEU A 152 -25.98 0.53 -1.10
C LEU A 152 -25.03 -0.62 -0.68
N ILE A 153 -25.35 -1.31 0.41
CA ILE A 153 -24.55 -2.41 0.96
C ILE A 153 -24.76 -3.70 0.16
N ASN A 154 -25.94 -3.86 -0.44
CA ASN A 154 -26.33 -5.06 -1.20
C ASN A 154 -25.89 -5.03 -2.68
N HIS A 155 -25.28 -3.95 -3.17
CA HIS A 155 -24.69 -3.94 -4.50
C HIS A 155 -23.45 -4.86 -4.54
N LYS A 156 -23.59 -5.98 -5.22
CA LYS A 156 -22.49 -6.90 -5.50
C LYS A 156 -21.30 -6.15 -6.11
N GLY A 157 -20.26 -5.93 -5.35
CA GLY A 157 -19.02 -5.32 -5.80
C GLY A 157 -18.51 -4.11 -5.00
N LEU A 158 -19.29 -3.56 -4.04
CA LEU A 158 -18.80 -2.52 -3.14
C LEU A 158 -18.11 -3.17 -1.93
N THR A 159 -16.80 -3.20 -1.98
CA THR A 159 -15.99 -3.52 -0.80
C THR A 159 -15.90 -2.28 0.11
N PRO A 160 -15.62 -2.43 1.41
CA PRO A 160 -15.41 -1.29 2.32
C PRO A 160 -14.38 -0.27 1.83
N VAL A 161 -13.37 -0.72 1.06
CA VAL A 161 -12.34 0.12 0.44
C VAL A 161 -12.91 1.00 -0.66
N SER A 162 -13.84 0.47 -1.48
CA SER A 162 -14.49 1.23 -2.56
C SER A 162 -15.36 2.36 -2.01
N TYR A 163 -15.93 2.17 -0.82
CA TYR A 163 -16.77 3.19 -0.18
C TYR A 163 -15.97 4.38 0.35
N THR A 164 -14.80 4.14 0.93
CA THR A 164 -13.89 5.21 1.38
C THR A 164 -13.39 6.05 0.22
N HIS A 165 -13.22 5.47 -0.97
CA HIS A 165 -12.76 6.17 -2.17
C HIS A 165 -13.83 7.09 -2.77
N LEU A 166 -15.11 6.69 -2.73
CA LEU A 166 -16.23 7.51 -3.22
C LEU A 166 -16.46 8.79 -2.40
N ARG A 167 -16.08 8.78 -1.11
CA ARG A 167 -16.24 9.95 -0.22
C ARG A 167 -15.10 10.96 -0.31
N ALA A 168 -13.97 10.60 -0.89
CA ALA A 168 -12.83 11.51 -1.08
C ALA A 168 -12.98 12.44 -2.31
N HIS A 169 -14.08 12.32 -3.08
CA HIS A 169 -14.36 13.10 -4.29
C HIS A 169 -15.55 14.06 -4.16
N GLU A 170 -16.14 14.20 -2.97
CA GLU A 170 -17.04 15.31 -2.63
C GLU A 170 -16.29 16.28 -1.68
#